data_0e6443d53577d483e63cca383b345156
#
_entry.id   0e6443d53577d483e63cca383b345156
#
_cell.length_a   1.000
_cell.length_b   1.000
_cell.length_c   1.000
_cell.angle_alpha   90.00
_cell.angle_beta   90.00
_cell.angle_gamma   90.00
#
_symmetry.space_group_name_H-M   'P 1'
#
loop_
_entity.id
_entity.type
_entity.pdbx_description
1 polymer ?
#
loop_
_entity_poly.entity_id
_entity_poly.type
_entity_poly.pdbx_seq_one_letter_code
_entity_poly.pdbx_strand_id
1 'polypeptide(L)'
;MEIRRSEIYRYLGYKRDAVDEQTKKLVEDCLAELEAKASPRFFGRSYPLALSGDSHVDLGCFSVESRNLYKNLAGCGEVYLFAATLGAGPDQLIARYSRLSMTRAVAMQAGMTLHLRLLY
;
A
#
# COMPACT_ATOMS: atom_id res chain seq x y z
N MET A 1 -9.04 -4.92 11.00
CA MET A 1 -8.55 -4.16 9.80
C MET A 1 -9.62 -3.20 9.34
N GLU A 2 -9.39 -1.90 9.47
CA GLU A 2 -10.37 -0.89 9.07
C GLU A 2 -10.14 -0.44 7.64
N ILE A 3 -10.78 -1.15 6.71
CA ILE A 3 -10.67 -0.89 5.29
C ILE A 3 -12.04 -0.50 4.76
N ARG A 4 -12.07 0.53 3.93
CA ARG A 4 -13.31 0.95 3.26
C ARG A 4 -13.73 -0.09 2.22
N ARG A 5 -14.83 -0.80 2.49
CA ARG A 5 -15.38 -1.81 1.57
C ARG A 5 -15.77 -1.19 0.23
N SER A 6 -16.25 0.04 0.24
CA SER A 6 -16.63 0.75 -0.99
C SER A 6 -15.46 0.87 -1.99
N GLU A 7 -14.24 1.06 -1.50
CA GLU A 7 -13.06 1.11 -2.36
C GLU A 7 -12.77 -0.23 -3.01
N ILE A 8 -12.94 -1.33 -2.26
CA ILE A 8 -12.77 -2.69 -2.80
C ILE A 8 -13.82 -2.96 -3.86
N TYR A 9 -15.07 -2.62 -3.61
CA TYR A 9 -16.16 -2.80 -4.57
C TYR A 9 -15.89 -2.02 -5.86
N ARG A 10 -15.33 -0.83 -5.74
CA ARG A 10 -14.94 -0.02 -6.89
C ARG A 10 -13.88 -0.71 -7.74
N TYR A 11 -12.85 -1.29 -7.11
CA TYR A 11 -11.82 -2.05 -7.82
C TYR A 11 -12.37 -3.30 -8.50
N LEU A 12 -13.46 -3.87 -7.98
CA LEU A 12 -14.14 -4.99 -8.59
C LEU A 12 -15.09 -4.59 -9.73
N GLY A 13 -15.23 -3.29 -9.99
CA GLY A 13 -16.06 -2.78 -11.07
C GLY A 13 -17.50 -2.49 -10.69
N TYR A 14 -17.85 -2.52 -9.41
CA TYR A 14 -19.20 -2.23 -8.95
C TYR A 14 -19.41 -0.73 -8.76
N LYS A 15 -20.59 -0.26 -9.13
CA LYS A 15 -21.05 1.09 -8.81
C LYS A 15 -21.58 1.10 -7.38
N ARG A 16 -21.66 2.31 -6.80
CA ARG A 16 -22.22 2.53 -5.47
C ARG A 16 -23.58 1.87 -5.35
N ASP A 17 -23.81 1.12 -4.30
CA ASP A 17 -25.07 0.41 -3.96
C ASP A 17 -25.49 -0.71 -4.91
N ALA A 18 -24.64 -1.09 -5.88
CA ALA A 18 -24.96 -2.15 -6.84
C ALA A 18 -24.35 -3.52 -6.49
N VAL A 19 -23.76 -3.65 -5.31
CA VAL A 19 -23.06 -4.88 -4.89
C VAL A 19 -24.05 -5.88 -4.32
N ASP A 20 -24.05 -7.11 -4.85
CA ASP A 20 -24.90 -8.18 -4.34
C ASP A 20 -24.36 -8.76 -3.03
N GLU A 21 -25.22 -9.48 -2.29
CA GLU A 21 -24.85 -10.07 -1.00
C GLU A 21 -23.76 -11.14 -1.13
N GLN A 22 -23.75 -11.88 -2.22
CA GLN A 22 -22.74 -12.90 -2.47
C GLN A 22 -21.35 -12.28 -2.63
N THR A 23 -21.26 -11.15 -3.35
CA THR A 23 -20.01 -10.43 -3.51
C THR A 23 -19.55 -9.79 -2.19
N LYS A 24 -20.48 -9.23 -1.42
CA LYS A 24 -20.17 -8.69 -0.09
C LYS A 24 -19.56 -9.76 0.82
N LYS A 25 -20.17 -10.94 0.85
CA LYS A 25 -19.67 -12.07 1.63
C LYS A 25 -18.29 -12.51 1.15
N LEU A 26 -18.09 -12.59 -0.16
CA LEU A 26 -16.80 -12.95 -0.74
C LEU A 26 -15.71 -11.97 -0.30
N VAL A 27 -15.99 -10.67 -0.33
CA VAL A 27 -15.04 -9.63 0.10
C VAL A 27 -14.71 -9.78 1.58
N GLU A 28 -15.71 -10.00 2.44
CA GLU A 28 -15.47 -10.19 3.87
C GLU A 28 -14.63 -11.44 4.15
N ASP A 29 -14.89 -12.54 3.45
CA ASP A 29 -14.11 -13.77 3.57
C ASP A 29 -12.65 -13.54 3.14
N CYS A 30 -12.44 -12.81 2.03
CA CYS A 30 -11.12 -12.47 1.54
C CYS A 30 -10.34 -11.59 2.52
N LEU A 31 -11.00 -10.61 3.12
CA LEU A 31 -10.37 -9.72 4.10
C LEU A 31 -9.99 -10.46 5.38
N ALA A 32 -10.85 -11.36 5.85
CA ALA A 32 -10.56 -12.17 7.02
C ALA A 32 -9.34 -13.08 6.78
N GLU A 33 -9.27 -13.71 5.62
CA GLU A 33 -8.15 -14.58 5.24
C GLU A 33 -6.86 -13.77 5.09
N LEU A 34 -6.94 -12.60 4.45
CA LEU A 34 -5.83 -11.69 4.28
C LEU A 34 -5.28 -11.24 5.64
N GLU A 35 -6.16 -10.83 6.55
CA GLU A 35 -5.79 -10.39 7.89
C GLU A 35 -5.09 -11.50 8.68
N ALA A 36 -5.58 -12.73 8.56
CA ALA A 36 -4.98 -13.89 9.23
C ALA A 36 -3.55 -14.19 8.73
N LYS A 37 -3.25 -13.85 7.47
CA LYS A 37 -1.93 -14.08 6.86
C LYS A 37 -1.02 -12.86 6.88
N ALA A 38 -1.55 -11.68 7.16
CA ALA A 38 -0.76 -10.47 7.19
C ALA A 38 0.14 -10.42 8.42
N SER A 39 1.36 -9.93 8.22
CA SER A 39 2.31 -9.66 9.30
C SER A 39 2.82 -8.22 9.12
N PRO A 40 2.06 -7.23 9.60
CA PRO A 40 2.39 -5.83 9.38
C PRO A 40 3.69 -5.44 10.08
N ARG A 41 4.56 -4.76 9.36
CA ARG A 41 5.79 -4.17 9.89
C ARG A 41 5.97 -2.79 9.30
N PHE A 42 6.38 -1.88 10.15
CA PHE A 42 6.73 -0.52 9.77
C PHE A 42 8.14 -0.22 10.26
N PHE A 43 8.94 0.36 9.39
CA PHE A 43 10.31 0.74 9.71
C PHE A 43 10.57 2.13 9.14
N GLY A 44 11.15 3.01 9.95
CA GLY A 44 11.41 4.37 9.50
C GLY A 44 12.60 4.99 10.21
N ARG A 45 13.20 5.99 9.55
CA ARG A 45 14.36 6.72 10.08
C ARG A 45 14.41 8.12 9.51
N SER A 46 14.79 9.09 10.35
CA SER A 46 15.09 10.46 9.95
C SER A 46 16.50 10.59 9.39
N TYR A 47 16.64 11.45 8.39
CA TYR A 47 17.93 11.80 7.80
C TYR A 47 18.03 13.31 7.62
N PRO A 48 19.23 13.90 7.83
CA PRO A 48 19.47 15.28 7.45
C PRO A 48 19.37 15.42 5.94
N LEU A 49 18.88 16.55 5.47
CA LEU A 49 18.68 16.81 4.05
C LEU A 49 19.54 17.97 3.61
N ALA A 50 20.33 17.77 2.56
CA ALA A 50 21.06 18.81 1.86
C ALA A 50 20.69 18.80 0.38
N LEU A 51 20.21 19.93 -0.10
CA LEU A 51 19.84 20.13 -1.51
C LEU A 51 20.90 20.99 -2.18
N SER A 52 21.33 20.61 -3.38
CA SER A 52 22.27 21.40 -4.19
C SER A 52 21.93 21.33 -5.68
N GLY A 53 22.34 22.39 -6.42
CA GLY A 53 21.98 22.48 -7.83
C GLY A 53 20.46 22.59 -8.01
N ASP A 54 19.92 21.81 -8.93
CA ASP A 54 18.48 21.77 -9.22
C ASP A 54 17.87 20.36 -9.11
N SER A 55 18.69 19.37 -8.78
CA SER A 55 18.27 17.97 -8.75
C SER A 55 19.03 17.09 -7.75
N HIS A 56 20.05 17.61 -7.07
CA HIS A 56 20.86 16.83 -6.16
C HIS A 56 20.24 16.82 -4.76
N VAL A 57 19.87 15.63 -4.30
CA VAL A 57 19.28 15.40 -2.98
C VAL A 57 20.22 14.50 -2.19
N ASP A 58 20.82 15.02 -1.12
CA ASP A 58 21.79 14.31 -0.28
C ASP A 58 21.18 14.05 1.10
N LEU A 59 21.14 12.79 1.51
CA LEU A 59 20.61 12.35 2.81
C LEU A 59 21.75 11.96 3.79
N GLY A 60 22.99 12.22 3.39
CA GLY A 60 24.14 11.90 4.22
C GLY A 60 24.71 10.51 3.95
N CYS A 61 23.87 9.49 4.08
CA CYS A 61 24.26 8.09 3.83
C CYS A 61 24.19 7.70 2.35
N PHE A 62 23.37 8.41 1.56
CA PHE A 62 23.24 8.24 0.12
C PHE A 62 22.70 9.52 -0.51
N SER A 63 22.83 9.63 -1.81
CA SER A 63 22.30 10.76 -2.57
C SER A 63 21.55 10.30 -3.81
N VAL A 64 20.66 11.14 -4.30
CA VAL A 64 19.78 10.87 -5.44
C VAL A 64 19.72 12.09 -6.34
N GLU A 65 19.71 11.88 -7.65
CA GLU A 65 19.46 12.92 -8.63
C GLU A 65 17.99 12.85 -9.06
N SER A 66 17.21 13.86 -8.66
CA SER A 66 15.79 13.93 -9.01
C SER A 66 15.28 15.35 -8.90
N ARG A 67 14.85 15.92 -10.01
CA ARG A 67 14.26 17.28 -10.04
C ARG A 67 12.94 17.32 -9.28
N ASN A 68 12.11 16.30 -9.44
CA ASN A 68 10.81 16.25 -8.77
C ASN A 68 10.96 16.15 -7.25
N LEU A 69 11.87 15.31 -6.80
CA LEU A 69 12.14 15.16 -5.38
C LEU A 69 12.73 16.44 -4.80
N TYR A 70 13.66 17.06 -5.52
CA TYR A 70 14.26 18.34 -5.14
C TYR A 70 13.19 19.41 -4.92
N LYS A 71 12.27 19.55 -5.86
CA LYS A 71 11.17 20.51 -5.77
C LYS A 71 10.25 20.24 -4.57
N ASN A 72 9.92 18.96 -4.34
CA ASN A 72 9.03 18.58 -3.26
C ASN A 72 9.66 18.79 -1.88
N LEU A 73 10.98 18.69 -1.78
CA LEU A 73 11.71 18.82 -0.52
C LEU A 73 12.29 20.24 -0.31
N ALA A 74 12.03 21.17 -1.22
CA ALA A 74 12.53 22.54 -1.10
C ALA A 74 12.04 23.17 0.20
N GLY A 75 12.97 23.77 0.97
CA GLY A 75 12.67 24.36 2.28
C GLY A 75 12.68 23.39 3.46
N CYS A 76 12.86 22.11 3.21
CA CYS A 76 12.98 21.11 4.26
C CYS A 76 14.44 20.95 4.67
N GLY A 77 14.70 20.72 5.96
CA GLY A 77 16.04 20.46 6.49
C GLY A 77 16.23 19.00 6.89
N GLU A 78 15.17 18.22 6.85
CA GLU A 78 15.14 16.83 7.32
C GLU A 78 14.11 16.04 6.54
N VAL A 79 14.36 14.76 6.30
CA VAL A 79 13.39 13.83 5.71
C VAL A 79 13.26 12.60 6.59
N TYR A 80 12.05 12.05 6.60
CA TYR A 80 11.76 10.78 7.24
C TYR A 80 11.54 9.73 6.15
N LEU A 81 12.42 8.74 6.10
CA LEU A 81 12.32 7.65 5.15
C LEU A 81 11.70 6.44 5.85
N PHE A 82 10.67 5.86 5.25
CA PHE A 82 10.01 4.72 5.86
C PHE A 82 9.73 3.61 4.85
N ALA A 83 9.56 2.41 5.40
CA ALA A 83 9.09 1.25 4.64
C ALA A 83 7.99 0.56 5.44
N ALA A 84 6.97 0.09 4.74
CA ALA A 84 5.88 -0.66 5.34
C ALA A 84 5.66 -1.94 4.54
N THR A 85 5.34 -3.04 5.23
CA THR A 85 5.07 -4.33 4.60
C THR A 85 3.99 -5.08 5.36
N LEU A 86 3.27 -5.94 4.68
CA LEU A 86 2.34 -6.89 5.29
C LEU A 86 2.94 -8.30 5.36
N GLY A 87 4.22 -8.46 5.00
CA GLY A 87 4.87 -9.75 4.92
C GLY A 87 4.57 -10.50 3.62
N ALA A 88 5.07 -11.71 3.49
CA ALA A 88 4.91 -12.53 2.29
C ALA A 88 3.56 -13.25 2.20
N GLY A 89 2.84 -13.38 3.32
CA GLY A 89 1.57 -14.12 3.37
C GLY A 89 0.52 -13.60 2.40
N PRO A 90 0.20 -12.29 2.39
CA PRO A 90 -0.76 -11.73 1.43
C PRO A 90 -0.39 -11.95 -0.02
N ASP A 91 0.88 -11.78 -0.39
CA ASP A 91 1.33 -12.02 -1.76
C ASP A 91 1.15 -13.49 -2.18
N GLN A 92 1.40 -14.42 -1.28
CA GLN A 92 1.19 -15.85 -1.52
C GLN A 92 -0.30 -16.17 -1.72
N LEU A 93 -1.19 -15.55 -0.94
CA LEU A 93 -2.63 -15.72 -1.12
C LEU A 93 -3.10 -15.17 -2.47
N ILE A 94 -2.64 -13.99 -2.85
CA ILE A 94 -3.00 -13.37 -4.11
C ILE A 94 -2.52 -14.23 -5.28
N ALA A 95 -1.29 -14.71 -5.23
CA ALA A 95 -0.73 -15.60 -6.25
C ALA A 95 -1.54 -16.89 -6.38
N ARG A 96 -1.97 -17.47 -5.27
CA ARG A 96 -2.81 -18.67 -5.24
C ARG A 96 -4.17 -18.41 -5.88
N TYR A 97 -4.87 -17.36 -5.45
CA TYR A 97 -6.20 -17.07 -5.95
C TYR A 97 -6.20 -16.51 -7.38
N SER A 98 -5.11 -15.95 -7.87
CA SER A 98 -5.03 -15.51 -9.26
C SER A 98 -5.27 -16.65 -10.26
N ARG A 99 -5.04 -17.88 -9.84
CA ARG A 99 -5.28 -19.09 -10.64
C ARG A 99 -6.65 -19.70 -10.42
N LEU A 100 -7.28 -19.43 -9.28
CA LEU A 100 -8.55 -20.06 -8.86
C LEU A 100 -9.75 -19.13 -8.99
N SER A 101 -9.58 -17.87 -8.66
CA SER A 101 -10.65 -16.88 -8.65
C SER A 101 -10.09 -15.47 -8.79
N MET A 102 -10.22 -14.91 -9.98
CA MET A 102 -9.73 -13.56 -10.23
C MET A 102 -10.42 -12.52 -9.33
N THR A 103 -11.72 -12.70 -9.06
CA THR A 103 -12.46 -11.80 -8.16
C THR A 103 -11.85 -11.77 -6.76
N ARG A 104 -11.49 -12.93 -6.21
CA ARG A 104 -10.83 -13.03 -4.90
C ARG A 104 -9.44 -12.39 -4.94
N ALA A 105 -8.68 -12.63 -5.98
CA ALA A 105 -7.34 -12.04 -6.14
C ALA A 105 -7.40 -10.52 -6.19
N VAL A 106 -8.34 -9.93 -6.93
CA VAL A 106 -8.52 -8.48 -7.02
C VAL A 106 -8.97 -7.91 -5.67
N ALA A 107 -9.90 -8.56 -4.99
CA ALA A 107 -10.37 -8.12 -3.67
C ALA A 107 -9.21 -8.12 -2.65
N MET A 108 -8.39 -9.15 -2.65
CA MET A 108 -7.23 -9.24 -1.76
C MET A 108 -6.16 -8.20 -2.10
N GLN A 109 -5.89 -7.97 -3.38
CA GLN A 109 -4.93 -6.96 -3.81
C GLN A 109 -5.38 -5.56 -3.36
N ALA A 110 -6.65 -5.24 -3.53
CA ALA A 110 -7.21 -3.97 -3.09
C ALA A 110 -7.15 -3.85 -1.55
N GLY A 111 -7.50 -4.91 -0.85
CA GLY A 111 -7.44 -4.95 0.62
C GLY A 111 -6.02 -4.75 1.15
N MET A 112 -5.04 -5.40 0.53
CA MET A 112 -3.63 -5.24 0.89
C MET A 112 -3.14 -3.81 0.68
N THR A 113 -3.47 -3.21 -0.45
CA THR A 113 -3.09 -1.84 -0.77
C THR A 113 -3.67 -0.86 0.25
N LEU A 114 -4.95 -1.01 0.59
CA LEU A 114 -5.62 -0.15 1.57
C LEU A 114 -5.07 -0.36 2.98
N HIS A 115 -4.75 -1.58 3.35
CA HIS A 115 -4.14 -1.88 4.64
C HIS A 115 -2.76 -1.22 4.77
N LEU A 116 -1.92 -1.31 3.74
CA LEU A 116 -0.62 -0.66 3.75
C LEU A 116 -0.73 0.85 3.96
N ARG A 117 -1.74 1.49 3.39
CA ARG A 117 -1.98 2.93 3.59
C ARG A 117 -2.29 3.29 5.03
N LEU A 118 -2.82 2.36 5.84
CA LEU A 118 -3.11 2.60 7.25
C LEU A 118 -1.86 2.54 8.14
N LEU A 119 -0.73 2.04 7.63
CA LEU A 119 0.51 1.93 8.37
C LEU A 119 1.33 3.24 8.37
N TYR A 120 0.94 4.22 7.55
CA TYR A 120 1.67 5.50 7.48
C TYR A 120 0.79 6.70 7.22
#